data_c1b0259e116b600118dd5e345292ac58
#
_entry.id   c1b0259e116b600118dd5e345292ac58
#
_cell.length_a   1.000
_cell.length_b   1.000
_cell.length_c   1.000
_cell.angle_alpha   90.00
_cell.angle_beta   90.00
_cell.angle_gamma   90.00
#
_symmetry.space_group_name_H-M   'P 1'
#
loop_
_entity.id
_entity.type
_entity.pdbx_description
1 polymer ?
#
loop_
_entity_poly.entity_id
_entity_poly.type
_entity_poly.pdbx_seq_one_letter_code
_entity_poly.pdbx_strand_id
1 'polypeptide(L)'
;MNIFDSEKILTTIPSKRKDAQQLALAFPNTYTVGMTSLGYQNAWKLFNQSEDVNVTRWFTDIQEPARRLGPGTQPSYVGFSFSWELDYKNIFAILEKNNIPLHAKDRSENDPLVFCGGQVPNANPEPFCENFDFFLIGDLEVLAEDLIKKIIEIRDLKREEKLNELSKLLGVYVPQCKGVACNAPTKRQTARGNLASSSILTENCVWPNTFIVEVVRSCPELCRFCLASYGSLPFRTPNVKESLIPIIEFGLKHTNKIGLLGASVTQHPHFEDLLDHLLTKENINVQIASVRADTITKKIAEGLYKLGSKSLTMAVETGSERLRNIINKKVSNETIIKSIETIYNAGFNGIKLYGMVGLPFETQDDLNKTIDFLKEVKLKNKTKKLTWGCSVFVPKAQTPFQWFGVDANAPEKLKLLAKELHQIGVEFKPESYRWSCIQALISRGDRSINKILELAYRYGNTLGSFNKAIRECQDEIDSDKFIFKTWDVEARLTAPLPWDNVQGYLNKEIVLDHAKALV
;
A
#
# COMPACT_ATOMS: atom_id res chain seq x y z
N MET A 1 -15.02 3.98 -28.33
CA MET A 1 -15.77 4.27 -27.10
C MET A 1 -14.73 4.59 -26.03
N ASN A 2 -14.85 5.71 -25.34
CA ASN A 2 -13.88 6.05 -24.29
C ASN A 2 -14.12 5.09 -23.10
N ILE A 3 -13.04 4.55 -22.49
CA ILE A 3 -13.15 3.59 -21.39
C ILE A 3 -13.96 4.15 -20.20
N PHE A 4 -13.89 5.45 -19.96
CA PHE A 4 -14.64 6.15 -18.91
C PHE A 4 -16.16 6.19 -19.16
N ASP A 5 -16.60 6.04 -20.44
CA ASP A 5 -18.03 6.00 -20.78
C ASP A 5 -18.67 4.63 -20.46
N SER A 6 -17.85 3.59 -20.28
CA SER A 6 -18.29 2.24 -19.90
C SER A 6 -18.41 2.02 -18.39
N GLU A 7 -17.99 3.00 -17.58
CA GLU A 7 -18.02 2.91 -16.13
C GLU A 7 -19.42 3.09 -15.56
N LYS A 8 -19.70 2.34 -14.50
CA LYS A 8 -20.90 2.55 -13.67
C LYS A 8 -20.51 3.31 -12.40
N ILE A 9 -20.83 4.59 -12.35
CA ILE A 9 -20.61 5.45 -11.19
C ILE A 9 -21.68 5.14 -10.15
N LEU A 10 -21.26 4.82 -8.92
CA LEU A 10 -22.11 4.38 -7.82
C LEU A 10 -22.34 5.46 -6.75
N THR A 11 -21.77 6.63 -6.93
CA THR A 11 -21.91 7.76 -6.00
C THR A 11 -22.55 8.95 -6.70
N THR A 12 -23.29 9.76 -5.97
CA THR A 12 -23.82 11.01 -6.50
C THR A 12 -22.71 12.03 -6.62
N ILE A 13 -22.58 12.63 -7.80
CA ILE A 13 -21.65 13.71 -8.08
C ILE A 13 -22.50 14.98 -8.22
N PRO A 14 -22.31 15.99 -7.35
CA PRO A 14 -23.03 17.25 -7.46
C PRO A 14 -22.61 18.05 -8.70
N SER A 15 -23.49 18.93 -9.16
CA SER A 15 -23.13 19.89 -10.20
C SER A 15 -22.02 20.80 -9.70
N LYS A 16 -20.99 20.98 -10.52
CA LYS A 16 -19.83 21.79 -10.17
C LYS A 16 -20.08 23.26 -10.40
N ARG A 17 -19.61 24.12 -9.51
CA ARG A 17 -19.61 25.56 -9.68
C ARG A 17 -18.77 25.96 -10.90
N LYS A 18 -19.06 27.12 -11.50
CA LYS A 18 -18.32 27.62 -12.67
C LYS A 18 -16.84 27.88 -12.36
N ASP A 19 -16.56 28.32 -11.14
CA ASP A 19 -15.23 28.67 -10.61
C ASP A 19 -14.61 27.52 -9.77
N ALA A 20 -15.12 26.31 -9.90
CA ALA A 20 -14.60 25.14 -9.21
C ALA A 20 -13.12 24.89 -9.54
N GLN A 21 -12.33 24.61 -8.51
CA GLN A 21 -10.91 24.28 -8.66
C GLN A 21 -10.73 23.00 -9.47
N GLN A 22 -9.79 23.02 -10.41
CA GLN A 22 -9.52 21.88 -11.27
C GLN A 22 -8.45 21.01 -10.62
N LEU A 23 -8.81 19.76 -10.29
CA LEU A 23 -7.92 18.76 -9.71
C LEU A 23 -7.74 17.60 -10.68
N ALA A 24 -6.51 17.36 -11.12
CA ALA A 24 -6.16 16.09 -11.74
C ALA A 24 -5.77 15.09 -10.64
N LEU A 25 -6.57 14.04 -10.45
CA LEU A 25 -6.25 12.95 -9.53
C LEU A 25 -5.56 11.83 -10.32
N ALA A 26 -4.27 11.64 -10.06
CA ALA A 26 -3.42 10.71 -10.76
C ALA A 26 -3.19 9.42 -9.96
N PHE A 27 -3.19 8.30 -10.67
CA PHE A 27 -2.69 7.03 -10.17
C PHE A 27 -1.44 6.65 -10.98
N PRO A 28 -0.28 6.45 -10.32
CA PRO A 28 0.98 6.23 -11.03
C PRO A 28 1.12 4.80 -11.55
N ASN A 29 0.12 4.31 -12.26
CA ASN A 29 0.09 3.04 -12.99
C ASN A 29 -1.02 3.09 -14.04
N THR A 30 -1.28 1.97 -14.74
CA THR A 30 -2.34 1.88 -15.74
C THR A 30 -3.73 2.05 -15.13
N TYR A 31 -4.70 2.42 -15.95
CA TYR A 31 -6.11 2.49 -15.59
C TYR A 31 -6.59 1.18 -14.92
N THR A 32 -6.24 0.03 -15.51
CA THR A 32 -6.61 -1.30 -15.01
C THR A 32 -6.17 -1.52 -13.56
N VAL A 33 -4.95 -1.12 -13.21
CA VAL A 33 -4.42 -1.22 -11.84
C VAL A 33 -5.05 -0.17 -10.94
N GLY A 34 -5.13 1.09 -11.39
CA GLY A 34 -5.67 2.21 -10.62
C GLY A 34 -7.13 2.01 -10.23
N MET A 35 -7.96 1.50 -11.14
CA MET A 35 -9.38 1.27 -10.86
C MET A 35 -9.63 0.06 -9.95
N THR A 36 -8.62 -0.79 -9.72
CA THR A 36 -8.68 -1.83 -8.67
C THR A 36 -8.32 -1.28 -7.29
N SER A 37 -7.65 -0.12 -7.22
CA SER A 37 -7.26 0.51 -5.96
C SER A 37 -8.45 1.18 -5.27
N LEU A 38 -8.90 0.59 -4.18
CA LEU A 38 -9.99 1.14 -3.37
C LEU A 38 -9.64 2.51 -2.77
N GLY A 39 -8.38 2.71 -2.37
CA GLY A 39 -7.89 4.00 -1.87
C GLY A 39 -7.98 5.11 -2.91
N TYR A 40 -7.66 4.80 -4.17
CA TYR A 40 -7.80 5.73 -5.29
C TYR A 40 -9.26 6.08 -5.60
N GLN A 41 -10.13 5.07 -5.66
CA GLN A 41 -11.57 5.28 -5.85
C GLN A 41 -12.19 6.12 -4.72
N ASN A 42 -11.74 5.88 -3.48
CA ASN A 42 -12.20 6.65 -2.32
C ASN A 42 -11.73 8.11 -2.39
N ALA A 43 -10.47 8.34 -2.78
CA ALA A 43 -9.96 9.70 -3.00
C ALA A 43 -10.76 10.43 -4.08
N TRP A 44 -10.99 9.78 -5.21
CA TRP A 44 -11.82 10.34 -6.28
C TRP A 44 -13.23 10.70 -5.79
N LYS A 45 -13.87 9.81 -5.02
CA LYS A 45 -15.19 10.05 -4.43
C LYS A 45 -15.19 11.27 -3.51
N LEU A 46 -14.24 11.34 -2.56
CA LEU A 46 -14.19 12.41 -1.56
C LEU A 46 -14.02 13.79 -2.20
N PHE A 47 -13.10 13.92 -3.15
CA PHE A 47 -12.93 15.19 -3.87
C PHE A 47 -14.13 15.53 -4.78
N ASN A 48 -14.75 14.54 -5.41
CA ASN A 48 -15.90 14.77 -6.28
C ASN A 48 -17.22 15.07 -5.54
N GLN A 49 -17.31 14.80 -4.25
CA GLN A 49 -18.47 15.15 -3.46
C GLN A 49 -18.60 16.67 -3.19
N SER A 50 -17.54 17.45 -3.40
CA SER A 50 -17.58 18.90 -3.32
C SER A 50 -18.06 19.53 -4.65
N GLU A 51 -18.91 20.53 -4.57
CA GLU A 51 -19.29 21.38 -5.72
C GLU A 51 -18.14 22.27 -6.19
N ASP A 52 -17.18 22.54 -5.30
CA ASP A 52 -16.08 23.47 -5.50
C ASP A 52 -14.82 22.84 -6.13
N VAL A 53 -14.82 21.51 -6.33
CA VAL A 53 -13.70 20.79 -6.95
C VAL A 53 -14.22 19.94 -8.11
N ASN A 54 -13.64 20.16 -9.29
CA ASN A 54 -13.87 19.33 -10.47
C ASN A 54 -12.66 18.41 -10.66
N VAL A 55 -12.91 17.10 -10.61
CA VAL A 55 -11.84 16.08 -10.66
C VAL A 55 -11.79 15.43 -12.03
N THR A 56 -10.60 15.33 -12.60
CA THR A 56 -10.27 14.48 -13.74
C THR A 56 -9.28 13.41 -13.31
N ARG A 57 -9.32 12.23 -13.93
CA ARG A 57 -8.46 11.09 -13.55
C ARG A 57 -7.35 10.88 -14.55
N TRP A 58 -6.11 10.77 -14.05
CA TRP A 58 -4.93 10.54 -14.86
C TRP A 58 -4.28 9.19 -14.52
N PHE A 59 -3.94 8.44 -15.56
CA PHE A 59 -3.21 7.17 -15.49
C PHE A 59 -2.04 7.22 -16.47
N THR A 60 -1.13 6.26 -16.42
CA THR A 60 0.02 6.21 -17.32
C THR A 60 -0.38 6.01 -18.78
N ASP A 61 -1.38 5.19 -19.01
CA ASP A 61 -1.90 4.78 -20.33
C ASP A 61 -3.02 5.68 -20.85
N ILE A 62 -3.86 6.24 -19.98
CA ILE A 62 -5.01 7.04 -20.37
C ILE A 62 -5.29 8.18 -19.37
N GLN A 63 -5.87 9.25 -19.88
CA GLN A 63 -6.36 10.38 -19.08
C GLN A 63 -7.83 10.64 -19.39
N GLU A 64 -8.61 10.92 -18.36
CA GLU A 64 -10.01 11.30 -18.50
C GLU A 64 -10.10 12.67 -19.20
N PRO A 65 -10.89 12.80 -20.26
CA PRO A 65 -11.07 14.07 -20.95
C PRO A 65 -11.59 15.14 -19.98
N ALA A 66 -10.94 16.29 -19.95
CA ALA A 66 -11.39 17.41 -19.15
C ALA A 66 -12.65 18.01 -19.78
N ARG A 67 -13.82 17.65 -19.29
CA ARG A 67 -15.13 18.08 -19.85
C ARG A 67 -15.35 19.59 -19.74
N ARG A 68 -14.54 20.35 -18.99
CA ARG A 68 -14.70 21.79 -18.71
C ARG A 68 -13.43 22.63 -18.87
N LEU A 69 -12.28 22.03 -19.09
CA LEU A 69 -11.06 22.75 -19.41
C LEU A 69 -11.01 22.98 -20.92
N GLY A 70 -10.79 24.23 -21.36
CA GLY A 70 -10.45 24.51 -22.74
C GLY A 70 -9.17 23.78 -23.15
N PRO A 71 -8.92 23.57 -24.45
CA PRO A 71 -7.67 22.97 -24.92
C PRO A 71 -6.47 23.73 -24.36
N GLY A 72 -5.53 23.03 -23.73
CA GLY A 72 -4.30 23.61 -23.19
C GLY A 72 -4.40 24.20 -21.77
N THR A 73 -5.54 24.11 -21.08
CA THR A 73 -5.67 24.61 -19.70
C THR A 73 -5.15 23.55 -18.72
N GLN A 74 -4.16 23.91 -17.90
CA GLN A 74 -3.61 23.07 -16.83
C GLN A 74 -4.59 23.03 -15.65
N PRO A 75 -4.65 21.90 -14.89
CA PRO A 75 -5.36 21.86 -13.60
C PRO A 75 -4.65 22.77 -12.59
N SER A 76 -5.39 23.26 -11.58
CA SER A 76 -4.79 24.04 -10.47
C SER A 76 -3.98 23.14 -9.52
N TYR A 77 -4.38 21.87 -9.41
CA TYR A 77 -3.79 20.87 -8.53
C TYR A 77 -3.62 19.54 -9.25
N VAL A 78 -2.52 18.84 -8.97
CA VAL A 78 -2.30 17.45 -9.38
C VAL A 78 -2.04 16.62 -8.13
N GLY A 79 -2.93 15.70 -7.81
CA GLY A 79 -2.83 14.82 -6.65
C GLY A 79 -2.52 13.38 -7.05
N PHE A 80 -1.51 12.76 -6.44
CA PHE A 80 -1.14 11.38 -6.68
C PHE A 80 -1.56 10.46 -5.53
N SER A 81 -2.17 9.31 -5.86
CA SER A 81 -2.35 8.19 -4.94
C SER A 81 -1.13 7.27 -5.04
N PHE A 82 -0.18 7.41 -4.11
CA PHE A 82 1.13 6.77 -4.16
C PHE A 82 1.30 5.70 -3.09
N SER A 83 1.14 4.43 -3.47
CA SER A 83 1.10 3.29 -2.54
C SER A 83 2.23 2.29 -2.71
N TRP A 84 3.05 2.40 -3.77
CA TRP A 84 4.15 1.50 -4.09
C TRP A 84 5.38 2.27 -4.53
N GLU A 85 6.50 2.13 -3.83
CA GLU A 85 7.70 2.96 -4.04
C GLU A 85 8.22 2.92 -5.48
N LEU A 86 8.18 1.75 -6.13
CA LEU A 86 8.71 1.59 -7.49
C LEU A 86 7.83 2.23 -8.59
N ASP A 87 6.65 2.71 -8.23
CA ASP A 87 5.79 3.48 -9.15
C ASP A 87 6.24 4.94 -9.32
N TYR A 88 7.27 5.41 -8.60
CA TYR A 88 7.78 6.79 -8.69
C TYR A 88 8.08 7.21 -10.13
N LYS A 89 8.63 6.30 -10.94
CA LYS A 89 8.92 6.53 -12.36
C LYS A 89 7.70 6.95 -13.17
N ASN A 90 6.54 6.40 -12.80
CA ASN A 90 5.28 6.70 -13.46
C ASN A 90 4.76 8.08 -13.05
N ILE A 91 5.09 8.54 -11.83
CA ILE A 91 4.84 9.92 -11.39
C ILE A 91 5.62 10.88 -12.30
N PHE A 92 6.92 10.64 -12.48
CA PHE A 92 7.77 11.45 -13.35
C PHE A 92 7.23 11.46 -14.80
N ALA A 93 6.88 10.30 -15.34
CA ALA A 93 6.32 10.19 -16.69
C ALA A 93 4.98 10.94 -16.85
N ILE A 94 4.11 10.91 -15.84
CA ILE A 94 2.84 11.65 -15.87
C ILE A 94 3.09 13.17 -15.82
N LEU A 95 4.03 13.65 -14.98
CA LEU A 95 4.39 15.05 -14.90
C LEU A 95 4.96 15.54 -16.23
N GLU A 96 5.94 14.84 -16.81
CA GLU A 96 6.55 15.19 -18.10
C GLU A 96 5.53 15.18 -19.25
N LYS A 97 4.67 14.16 -19.33
CA LYS A 97 3.60 14.06 -20.34
C LYS A 97 2.67 15.28 -20.33
N ASN A 98 2.51 15.91 -19.17
CA ASN A 98 1.66 17.08 -18.98
C ASN A 98 2.45 18.41 -18.92
N ASN A 99 3.72 18.41 -19.29
CA ASN A 99 4.61 19.57 -19.26
C ASN A 99 4.71 20.25 -17.88
N ILE A 100 4.66 19.44 -16.79
CA ILE A 100 4.82 19.93 -15.43
C ILE A 100 6.27 19.66 -15.00
N PRO A 101 7.03 20.68 -14.54
CA PRO A 101 8.40 20.48 -14.09
C PRO A 101 8.49 19.45 -12.98
N LEU A 102 9.50 18.54 -13.06
CA LEU A 102 9.70 17.47 -12.07
C LEU A 102 9.99 18.04 -10.69
N HIS A 103 10.84 19.06 -10.60
CA HIS A 103 11.15 19.68 -9.32
C HIS A 103 10.13 20.76 -8.96
N ALA A 104 9.67 20.73 -7.71
CA ALA A 104 8.74 21.73 -7.18
C ALA A 104 9.30 23.16 -7.25
N LYS A 105 10.63 23.34 -7.07
CA LYS A 105 11.31 24.63 -7.14
C LYS A 105 11.32 25.27 -8.54
N ASP A 106 11.17 24.44 -9.59
CA ASP A 106 11.20 24.90 -10.99
C ASP A 106 9.79 25.24 -11.50
N ARG A 107 8.74 25.05 -10.69
CA ARG A 107 7.35 25.37 -11.02
C ARG A 107 7.07 26.85 -10.80
N SER A 108 6.44 27.45 -11.78
CA SER A 108 5.99 28.85 -11.78
C SER A 108 4.60 29.02 -11.15
N GLU A 109 4.10 30.26 -11.08
CA GLU A 109 2.73 30.57 -10.67
C GLU A 109 1.66 29.94 -11.58
N ASN A 110 2.00 29.64 -12.83
CA ASN A 110 1.09 29.04 -13.81
C ASN A 110 1.06 27.51 -13.75
N ASP A 111 2.01 26.90 -13.05
CA ASP A 111 2.07 25.45 -12.90
C ASP A 111 1.19 24.98 -11.73
N PRO A 112 0.62 23.77 -11.80
CA PRO A 112 -0.20 23.24 -10.71
C PRO A 112 0.62 23.04 -9.42
N LEU A 113 -0.05 23.08 -8.27
CA LEU A 113 0.49 22.50 -7.05
C LEU A 113 0.37 20.99 -7.13
N VAL A 114 1.50 20.31 -7.00
CA VAL A 114 1.59 18.84 -7.08
C VAL A 114 1.71 18.25 -5.70
N PHE A 115 0.80 17.35 -5.34
CA PHE A 115 0.80 16.69 -4.04
C PHE A 115 0.63 15.18 -4.15
N CYS A 116 0.96 14.47 -3.10
CA CYS A 116 0.59 13.06 -2.99
C CYS A 116 0.17 12.65 -1.58
N GLY A 117 -0.62 11.58 -1.55
CA GLY A 117 -0.99 10.82 -0.36
C GLY A 117 -0.88 9.33 -0.64
N GLY A 118 -1.02 8.52 0.39
CA GLY A 118 -0.94 7.07 0.30
C GLY A 118 0.11 6.46 1.22
N GLN A 119 0.36 5.18 1.09
CA GLN A 119 1.23 4.46 2.03
C GLN A 119 2.71 4.89 1.95
N VAL A 120 3.19 5.26 0.76
CA VAL A 120 4.59 5.68 0.59
C VAL A 120 4.89 6.97 1.34
N PRO A 121 4.19 8.10 1.11
CA PRO A 121 4.45 9.32 1.87
C PRO A 121 4.10 9.20 3.36
N ASN A 122 3.13 8.37 3.73
CA ASN A 122 2.82 8.08 5.13
C ASN A 122 3.98 7.38 5.87
N ALA A 123 4.81 6.61 5.15
CA ALA A 123 5.98 5.96 5.69
C ALA A 123 7.22 6.85 5.64
N ASN A 124 7.59 7.30 4.44
CA ASN A 124 8.77 8.12 4.20
C ASN A 124 8.58 9.02 2.95
N PRO A 125 8.27 10.31 3.10
CA PRO A 125 8.14 11.23 1.98
C PRO A 125 9.48 11.76 1.46
N GLU A 126 10.57 11.66 2.24
CA GLU A 126 11.84 12.38 1.97
C GLU A 126 12.46 12.09 0.60
N PRO A 127 12.48 10.87 0.06
CA PRO A 127 13.00 10.60 -1.28
C PRO A 127 12.36 11.44 -2.38
N PHE A 128 11.19 11.99 -2.13
CA PHE A 128 10.33 12.67 -3.11
C PHE A 128 10.08 14.15 -2.80
N CYS A 129 10.71 14.68 -1.75
CA CYS A 129 10.50 16.06 -1.32
C CYS A 129 10.88 17.11 -2.35
N GLU A 130 11.77 16.79 -3.30
CA GLU A 130 12.10 17.67 -4.41
C GLU A 130 11.01 17.71 -5.50
N ASN A 131 10.15 16.68 -5.57
CA ASN A 131 9.17 16.51 -6.64
C ASN A 131 7.75 16.97 -6.28
N PHE A 132 7.42 17.02 -4.98
CA PHE A 132 6.09 17.41 -4.52
C PHE A 132 6.10 18.74 -3.77
N ASP A 133 5.05 19.52 -3.98
CA ASP A 133 4.83 20.76 -3.25
C ASP A 133 4.38 20.52 -1.82
N PHE A 134 3.54 19.47 -1.62
CA PHE A 134 3.12 19.03 -0.30
C PHE A 134 2.67 17.56 -0.29
N PHE A 135 2.57 17.00 0.90
CA PHE A 135 2.10 15.62 1.14
C PHE A 135 0.93 15.61 2.10
N LEU A 136 0.02 14.65 1.89
CA LEU A 136 -1.08 14.34 2.80
C LEU A 136 -0.71 13.14 3.65
N ILE A 137 -0.55 13.35 4.94
CA ILE A 137 -0.11 12.35 5.91
C ILE A 137 -1.30 11.90 6.76
N GLY A 138 -1.86 10.74 6.42
CA GLY A 138 -3.01 10.18 7.11
C GLY A 138 -4.07 9.62 6.20
N ASP A 139 -5.25 9.44 6.79
CA ASP A 139 -6.44 8.96 6.09
C ASP A 139 -7.16 10.13 5.42
N LEU A 140 -7.40 10.04 4.12
CA LEU A 140 -7.99 11.14 3.35
C LEU A 140 -9.42 11.48 3.81
N GLU A 141 -10.13 10.54 4.40
CA GLU A 141 -11.46 10.74 4.97
C GLU A 141 -11.49 11.86 6.04
N VAL A 142 -10.37 12.12 6.69
CA VAL A 142 -10.23 13.23 7.67
C VAL A 142 -9.70 14.48 7.02
N LEU A 143 -8.81 14.33 6.02
CA LEU A 143 -8.07 15.45 5.44
C LEU A 143 -8.82 16.16 4.32
N ALA A 144 -9.71 15.45 3.60
CA ALA A 144 -10.29 15.96 2.36
C ALA A 144 -11.11 17.23 2.54
N GLU A 145 -11.95 17.30 3.58
CA GLU A 145 -12.84 18.44 3.79
C GLU A 145 -12.06 19.72 4.09
N ASP A 146 -11.08 19.65 5.01
CA ASP A 146 -10.26 20.80 5.38
C ASP A 146 -9.35 21.23 4.23
N LEU A 147 -8.81 20.27 3.47
CA LEU A 147 -8.03 20.56 2.27
C LEU A 147 -8.88 21.27 1.22
N ILE A 148 -10.09 20.77 0.92
CA ILE A 148 -11.00 21.39 -0.04
C ILE A 148 -11.34 22.83 0.36
N LYS A 149 -11.72 23.05 1.62
CA LYS A 149 -11.99 24.39 2.14
C LYS A 149 -10.79 25.32 1.97
N LYS A 150 -9.59 24.81 2.32
CA LYS A 150 -8.36 25.60 2.23
C LYS A 150 -7.99 25.94 0.79
N ILE A 151 -8.03 25.01 -0.15
CA ILE A 151 -7.68 25.29 -1.55
C ILE A 151 -8.63 26.30 -2.22
N ILE A 152 -9.87 26.40 -1.75
CA ILE A 152 -10.81 27.41 -2.20
C ILE A 152 -10.47 28.78 -1.61
N GLU A 153 -10.19 28.82 -0.29
CA GLU A 153 -9.83 30.04 0.44
C GLU A 153 -8.58 30.72 -0.17
N ILE A 154 -7.57 29.93 -0.50
CA ILE A 154 -6.26 30.42 -0.96
C ILE A 154 -6.13 30.54 -2.48
N ARG A 155 -7.21 30.36 -3.24
CA ARG A 155 -7.12 30.23 -4.71
C ARG A 155 -6.43 31.42 -5.40
N ASP A 156 -6.62 32.62 -4.88
CA ASP A 156 -6.12 33.87 -5.46
C ASP A 156 -4.75 34.31 -4.91
N LEU A 157 -4.19 33.53 -3.96
CA LEU A 157 -2.86 33.78 -3.41
C LEU A 157 -1.76 33.33 -4.36
N LYS A 158 -0.54 33.87 -4.17
CA LYS A 158 0.66 33.39 -4.86
C LYS A 158 1.07 32.01 -4.37
N ARG A 159 1.83 31.29 -5.18
CA ARG A 159 2.29 29.91 -4.90
C ARG A 159 2.91 29.75 -3.52
N GLU A 160 3.86 30.62 -3.15
CA GLU A 160 4.54 30.58 -1.85
C GLU A 160 3.56 30.79 -0.68
N GLU A 161 2.64 31.75 -0.83
CA GLU A 161 1.59 32.01 0.16
C GLU A 161 0.63 30.83 0.30
N LYS A 162 0.24 30.19 -0.83
CA LYS A 162 -0.57 28.96 -0.82
C LYS A 162 0.10 27.85 -0.02
N LEU A 163 1.38 27.60 -0.25
CA LEU A 163 2.15 26.58 0.45
C LEU A 163 2.27 26.88 1.95
N ASN A 164 2.46 28.15 2.30
CA ASN A 164 2.49 28.59 3.68
C ASN A 164 1.14 28.37 4.40
N GLU A 165 0.01 28.66 3.75
CA GLU A 165 -1.32 28.42 4.30
C GLU A 165 -1.62 26.90 4.40
N LEU A 166 -1.24 26.11 3.39
CA LEU A 166 -1.40 24.65 3.41
C LEU A 166 -0.59 24.00 4.54
N SER A 167 0.61 24.52 4.86
CA SER A 167 1.45 23.98 5.93
C SER A 167 0.84 24.10 7.33
N LYS A 168 -0.18 24.94 7.51
CA LYS A 168 -0.92 25.11 8.77
C LYS A 168 -1.99 24.05 8.99
N LEU A 169 -2.34 23.28 7.94
CA LEU A 169 -3.32 22.21 8.05
C LEU A 169 -2.72 20.98 8.75
N LEU A 170 -3.52 20.36 9.61
CA LEU A 170 -3.15 19.10 10.23
C LEU A 170 -2.98 18.01 9.16
N GLY A 171 -1.89 17.26 9.24
CA GLY A 171 -1.61 16.17 8.29
C GLY A 171 -1.11 16.63 6.93
N VAL A 172 -0.81 17.92 6.74
CA VAL A 172 -0.17 18.43 5.53
C VAL A 172 1.30 18.70 5.81
N TYR A 173 2.19 18.03 5.07
CA TYR A 173 3.63 18.22 5.12
C TYR A 173 4.10 18.98 3.87
N VAL A 174 4.69 20.17 4.07
CA VAL A 174 5.25 21.01 3.00
C VAL A 174 6.78 21.03 3.14
N PRO A 175 7.53 20.31 2.28
CA PRO A 175 8.98 20.13 2.43
C PRO A 175 9.81 21.42 2.33
N GLN A 176 9.29 22.41 1.62
CA GLN A 176 10.00 23.67 1.33
C GLN A 176 9.58 24.81 2.25
N CYS A 177 8.67 24.56 3.19
CA CYS A 177 8.17 25.59 4.09
C CYS A 177 9.31 26.12 4.99
N LYS A 178 9.38 27.46 5.12
CA LYS A 178 10.32 28.17 5.98
C LYS A 178 9.56 28.75 7.18
N GLY A 179 9.77 28.22 8.39
CA GLY A 179 9.16 28.78 9.58
C GLY A 179 9.00 27.81 10.74
N VAL A 180 8.55 28.32 11.90
CA VAL A 180 8.41 27.52 13.15
C VAL A 180 7.42 26.37 13.01
N ALA A 181 6.36 26.54 12.24
CA ALA A 181 5.37 25.50 11.96
C ALA A 181 5.96 24.30 11.19
N CYS A 182 7.06 24.50 10.46
CA CYS A 182 7.70 23.48 9.63
C CYS A 182 8.77 22.65 10.38
N ASN A 183 9.07 23.01 11.62
CA ASN A 183 10.06 22.31 12.44
C ASN A 183 9.46 21.18 13.30
N ALA A 184 8.13 21.10 13.39
CA ALA A 184 7.45 20.03 14.11
C ALA A 184 7.08 18.90 13.15
N PRO A 185 7.22 17.61 13.55
CA PRO A 185 6.80 16.49 12.74
C PRO A 185 5.31 16.56 12.39
N THR A 186 4.97 16.38 11.11
CA THR A 186 3.59 16.30 10.67
C THR A 186 2.98 15.00 11.17
N LYS A 187 1.97 15.11 12.03
CA LYS A 187 1.30 13.95 12.61
C LYS A 187 0.28 13.37 11.64
N ARG A 188 0.31 12.06 11.52
CA ARG A 188 -0.67 11.30 10.76
C ARG A 188 -2.08 11.52 11.32
N GLN A 189 -3.02 11.89 10.44
CA GLN A 189 -4.43 11.99 10.76
C GLN A 189 -5.14 10.64 10.53
N THR A 190 -6.08 10.27 11.38
CA THR A 190 -6.71 8.95 11.36
C THR A 190 -8.22 9.06 11.41
N ALA A 191 -8.88 8.47 10.40
CA ALA A 191 -10.34 8.44 10.32
C ALA A 191 -10.97 7.50 11.37
N ARG A 192 -12.16 7.85 11.83
CA ARG A 192 -13.05 7.01 12.64
C ARG A 192 -14.35 6.80 11.87
N GLY A 193 -14.94 5.61 11.98
CA GLY A 193 -16.23 5.32 11.35
C GLY A 193 -16.13 4.39 10.13
N ASN A 194 -17.01 4.60 9.16
CA ASN A 194 -17.12 3.73 7.99
C ASN A 194 -15.86 3.78 7.12
N LEU A 195 -15.47 2.60 6.65
CA LEU A 195 -14.34 2.43 5.77
C LEU A 195 -14.76 2.56 4.28
N ALA A 196 -13.78 2.47 3.39
CA ALA A 196 -14.01 2.69 1.97
C ALA A 196 -14.81 1.56 1.30
N SER A 197 -15.56 1.90 0.26
CA SER A 197 -16.18 0.96 -0.69
C SER A 197 -16.08 1.49 -2.11
N SER A 198 -16.22 0.60 -3.10
CA SER A 198 -16.17 0.97 -4.51
C SER A 198 -17.14 2.10 -4.85
N SER A 199 -16.64 3.10 -5.54
CA SER A 199 -17.40 4.25 -6.06
C SER A 199 -17.71 4.09 -7.54
N ILE A 200 -16.96 3.24 -8.22
CA ILE A 200 -17.03 2.99 -9.66
C ILE A 200 -16.89 1.48 -9.90
N LEU A 201 -17.75 0.93 -10.76
CA LEU A 201 -17.57 -0.41 -11.32
C LEU A 201 -17.14 -0.30 -12.78
N THR A 202 -16.17 -1.13 -13.17
CA THR A 202 -15.68 -1.23 -14.54
C THR A 202 -15.28 -2.67 -14.85
N GLU A 203 -15.42 -3.07 -16.12
CA GLU A 203 -14.90 -4.35 -16.60
C GLU A 203 -13.39 -4.33 -16.83
N ASN A 204 -12.82 -3.13 -16.97
CA ASN A 204 -11.43 -2.91 -17.37
C ASN A 204 -10.48 -2.75 -16.16
N CYS A 205 -10.70 -3.52 -15.10
CA CYS A 205 -9.81 -3.55 -13.93
C CYS A 205 -9.39 -4.99 -13.59
N VAL A 206 -8.45 -5.17 -12.66
CA VAL A 206 -7.95 -6.50 -12.28
C VAL A 206 -9.06 -7.39 -11.68
N TRP A 207 -10.05 -6.77 -11.01
CA TRP A 207 -11.25 -7.45 -10.50
C TRP A 207 -12.51 -6.94 -11.22
N PRO A 208 -12.77 -7.42 -12.45
CA PRO A 208 -13.82 -6.89 -13.31
C PRO A 208 -15.19 -6.90 -12.65
N ASN A 209 -15.84 -5.72 -12.64
CA ASN A 209 -17.19 -5.54 -12.09
C ASN A 209 -17.34 -6.04 -10.64
N THR A 210 -16.28 -5.98 -9.84
CA THR A 210 -16.31 -6.38 -8.42
C THR A 210 -16.53 -5.16 -7.53
N PHE A 211 -17.56 -5.21 -6.70
CA PHE A 211 -17.79 -4.20 -5.67
C PHE A 211 -16.91 -4.51 -4.45
N ILE A 212 -15.89 -3.72 -4.25
CA ILE A 212 -14.91 -3.91 -3.16
C ILE A 212 -15.39 -3.16 -1.91
N VAL A 213 -15.32 -3.84 -0.77
CA VAL A 213 -15.64 -3.28 0.55
C VAL A 213 -14.46 -3.47 1.48
N GLU A 214 -14.00 -2.40 2.10
CA GLU A 214 -12.98 -2.48 3.15
C GLU A 214 -13.63 -2.95 4.45
N VAL A 215 -13.34 -4.19 4.84
CA VAL A 215 -13.91 -4.87 6.01
C VAL A 215 -13.16 -4.51 7.29
N VAL A 216 -11.84 -4.35 7.18
CA VAL A 216 -10.97 -3.93 8.28
C VAL A 216 -9.87 -3.02 7.76
N ARG A 217 -9.43 -2.05 8.57
CA ARG A 217 -8.23 -1.25 8.30
C ARG A 217 -7.21 -1.46 9.40
N SER A 218 -5.92 -1.61 9.03
CA SER A 218 -4.83 -2.09 9.87
C SER A 218 -4.97 -3.58 10.25
N CYS A 219 -4.10 -4.04 11.14
CA CYS A 219 -4.08 -5.41 11.67
C CYS A 219 -3.63 -5.36 13.13
N PRO A 220 -4.29 -6.08 14.06
CA PRO A 220 -3.98 -6.04 15.48
C PRO A 220 -2.69 -6.78 15.85
N GLU A 221 -2.13 -7.57 14.93
CA GLU A 221 -1.00 -8.46 15.21
C GLU A 221 0.35 -7.76 15.35
N LEU A 222 0.50 -6.58 14.76
CA LEU A 222 1.72 -5.76 14.86
C LEU A 222 2.99 -6.57 14.51
N CYS A 223 2.95 -7.32 13.41
CA CYS A 223 4.15 -7.98 12.90
C CYS A 223 5.22 -6.93 12.62
N ARG A 224 6.44 -7.12 13.15
CA ARG A 224 7.50 -6.10 13.23
C ARG A 224 7.99 -5.54 11.89
N PHE A 225 7.73 -6.23 10.80
CA PHE A 225 8.07 -5.80 9.43
C PHE A 225 6.91 -5.09 8.71
N CYS A 226 5.68 -5.17 9.23
CA CYS A 226 4.47 -4.94 8.43
C CYS A 226 4.03 -3.48 8.43
N LEU A 227 4.25 -2.79 7.31
CA LEU A 227 3.76 -1.42 7.13
C LEU A 227 2.23 -1.33 7.18
N ALA A 228 1.49 -2.35 6.70
CA ALA A 228 0.03 -2.35 6.75
C ALA A 228 -0.52 -2.33 8.19
N SER A 229 0.20 -2.97 9.16
CA SER A 229 -0.15 -2.85 10.58
C SER A 229 0.20 -1.45 11.12
N TYR A 230 1.48 -1.11 11.15
CA TYR A 230 1.96 0.14 11.77
C TYR A 230 1.51 1.38 11.02
N GLY A 231 1.58 1.34 9.70
CA GLY A 231 1.21 2.45 8.82
C GLY A 231 -0.29 2.74 8.75
N SER A 232 -1.17 1.90 9.29
CA SER A 232 -2.63 2.07 9.22
C SER A 232 -3.35 2.00 10.57
N LEU A 233 -2.61 2.03 11.69
CA LEU A 233 -3.20 2.08 13.04
C LEU A 233 -4.15 3.28 13.23
N PRO A 234 -5.14 3.14 14.15
CA PRO A 234 -5.49 1.95 14.93
C PRO A 234 -6.19 0.88 14.10
N PHE A 235 -6.29 -0.35 14.61
CA PHE A 235 -7.12 -1.40 14.01
C PHE A 235 -8.59 -0.98 14.08
N ARG A 236 -9.29 -1.01 12.94
CA ARG A 236 -10.67 -0.56 12.81
C ARG A 236 -11.53 -1.61 12.14
N THR A 237 -12.69 -1.88 12.76
CA THR A 237 -13.68 -2.86 12.30
C THR A 237 -15.05 -2.18 12.29
N PRO A 238 -15.63 -1.87 11.12
CA PRO A 238 -16.98 -1.34 11.01
C PRO A 238 -17.99 -2.33 11.56
N ASN A 239 -19.10 -1.82 12.13
CA ASN A 239 -20.19 -2.68 12.56
C ASN A 239 -20.77 -3.48 11.38
N VAL A 240 -20.91 -4.80 11.56
CA VAL A 240 -21.40 -5.69 10.48
C VAL A 240 -22.83 -5.32 10.08
N LYS A 241 -23.74 -5.20 11.05
CA LYS A 241 -25.18 -4.99 10.78
C LYS A 241 -25.48 -3.56 10.33
N GLU A 242 -24.83 -2.58 10.94
CA GLU A 242 -25.13 -1.16 10.72
C GLU A 242 -24.34 -0.55 9.55
N SER A 243 -23.19 -1.16 9.19
CA SER A 243 -22.29 -0.60 8.18
C SER A 243 -21.99 -1.57 7.04
N LEU A 244 -21.42 -2.74 7.31
CA LEU A 244 -20.95 -3.64 6.25
C LEU A 244 -22.10 -4.24 5.44
N ILE A 245 -23.14 -4.75 6.10
CA ILE A 245 -24.29 -5.33 5.40
C ILE A 245 -25.00 -4.29 4.52
N PRO A 246 -25.35 -3.08 4.98
CA PRO A 246 -25.98 -2.06 4.13
C PRO A 246 -25.13 -1.69 2.91
N ILE A 247 -23.80 -1.57 3.06
CA ILE A 247 -22.88 -1.27 1.97
C ILE A 247 -22.84 -2.42 0.96
N ILE A 248 -22.78 -3.66 1.42
CA ILE A 248 -22.77 -4.86 0.56
C ILE A 248 -24.11 -4.99 -0.19
N GLU A 249 -25.25 -4.80 0.50
CA GLU A 249 -26.58 -4.80 -0.14
C GLU A 249 -26.71 -3.72 -1.21
N PHE A 250 -26.11 -2.54 -0.97
CA PHE A 250 -26.02 -1.52 -2.00
C PHE A 250 -25.21 -2.01 -3.21
N GLY A 251 -24.04 -2.61 -2.97
CA GLY A 251 -23.21 -3.18 -4.04
C GLY A 251 -23.91 -4.27 -4.85
N LEU A 252 -24.63 -5.16 -4.17
CA LEU A 252 -25.38 -6.27 -4.79
C LEU A 252 -26.51 -5.81 -5.72
N LYS A 253 -27.01 -4.58 -5.59
CA LYS A 253 -27.94 -3.98 -6.57
C LYS A 253 -27.29 -3.71 -7.94
N HIS A 254 -25.96 -3.72 -8.00
CA HIS A 254 -25.19 -3.30 -9.16
C HIS A 254 -24.34 -4.41 -9.76
N THR A 255 -23.93 -5.41 -8.96
CA THR A 255 -23.13 -6.56 -9.37
C THR A 255 -23.35 -7.74 -8.42
N ASN A 256 -23.09 -8.94 -8.89
CA ASN A 256 -23.08 -10.15 -8.05
C ASN A 256 -21.67 -10.53 -7.55
N LYS A 257 -20.67 -9.67 -7.74
CA LYS A 257 -19.29 -9.91 -7.33
C LYS A 257 -18.90 -8.96 -6.20
N ILE A 258 -18.56 -9.50 -5.04
CA ILE A 258 -18.13 -8.75 -3.86
C ILE A 258 -16.67 -9.06 -3.55
N GLY A 259 -15.87 -8.02 -3.37
CA GLY A 259 -14.49 -8.13 -2.90
C GLY A 259 -14.37 -7.69 -1.46
N LEU A 260 -13.92 -8.56 -0.57
CA LEU A 260 -13.65 -8.22 0.84
C LEU A 260 -12.18 -7.85 0.98
N LEU A 261 -11.90 -6.59 1.31
CA LEU A 261 -10.55 -6.04 1.40
C LEU A 261 -10.20 -5.66 2.84
N GLY A 262 -8.93 -5.80 3.18
CA GLY A 262 -8.34 -5.40 4.46
C GLY A 262 -7.04 -6.14 4.74
N ALA A 263 -6.24 -5.61 5.66
CA ALA A 263 -4.96 -6.23 6.02
C ALA A 263 -5.14 -7.60 6.71
N SER A 264 -6.28 -7.82 7.36
CA SER A 264 -6.61 -9.08 8.03
C SER A 264 -8.13 -9.26 8.14
N VAL A 265 -8.80 -9.51 7.01
CA VAL A 265 -10.26 -9.54 6.88
C VAL A 265 -10.92 -10.53 7.85
N THR A 266 -10.35 -11.73 7.98
CA THR A 266 -10.90 -12.80 8.85
C THR A 266 -10.70 -12.55 10.35
N GLN A 267 -9.96 -11.49 10.73
CA GLN A 267 -9.84 -11.03 12.12
C GLN A 267 -10.92 -10.01 12.53
N HIS A 268 -11.84 -9.68 11.62
CA HIS A 268 -13.02 -8.91 12.05
C HIS A 268 -13.76 -9.70 13.13
N PRO A 269 -14.04 -9.14 14.33
CA PRO A 269 -14.63 -9.88 15.46
C PRO A 269 -15.94 -10.61 15.12
N HIS A 270 -16.71 -10.05 14.17
CA HIS A 270 -17.99 -10.58 13.70
C HIS A 270 -17.91 -11.01 12.22
N PHE A 271 -16.77 -11.60 11.79
CA PHE A 271 -16.62 -12.04 10.40
C PHE A 271 -17.60 -13.18 10.06
N GLU A 272 -17.88 -14.09 10.99
CA GLU A 272 -18.84 -15.17 10.78
C GLU A 272 -20.28 -14.67 10.61
N ASP A 273 -20.68 -13.59 11.30
CA ASP A 273 -22.00 -12.97 11.11
C ASP A 273 -22.12 -12.37 9.70
N LEU A 274 -21.04 -11.74 9.20
CA LEU A 274 -20.97 -11.25 7.84
C LEU A 274 -21.04 -12.40 6.82
N LEU A 275 -20.33 -13.49 7.08
CA LEU A 275 -20.32 -14.69 6.22
C LEU A 275 -21.71 -15.33 6.17
N ASP A 276 -22.40 -15.46 7.31
CA ASP A 276 -23.77 -15.97 7.38
C ASP A 276 -24.71 -15.14 6.52
N HIS A 277 -24.62 -13.81 6.61
CA HIS A 277 -25.41 -12.92 5.78
C HIS A 277 -25.14 -13.14 4.28
N LEU A 278 -23.86 -13.22 3.88
CA LEU A 278 -23.48 -13.47 2.48
C LEU A 278 -24.00 -14.83 1.97
N LEU A 279 -24.00 -15.84 2.81
CA LEU A 279 -24.53 -17.19 2.48
C LEU A 279 -26.04 -17.24 2.29
N THR A 280 -26.80 -16.23 2.74
CA THR A 280 -28.25 -16.11 2.40
C THR A 280 -28.49 -15.65 0.98
N LYS A 281 -27.47 -15.15 0.26
CA LYS A 281 -27.61 -14.61 -1.09
C LYS A 281 -27.37 -15.68 -2.14
N GLU A 282 -28.22 -15.70 -3.15
CA GLU A 282 -28.07 -16.59 -4.30
C GLU A 282 -27.19 -15.97 -5.39
N ASN A 283 -26.46 -16.81 -6.10
CA ASN A 283 -25.69 -16.43 -7.31
C ASN A 283 -24.66 -15.30 -7.09
N ILE A 284 -24.13 -15.15 -5.88
CA ILE A 284 -23.04 -14.20 -5.63
C ILE A 284 -21.67 -14.88 -5.67
N ASN A 285 -20.66 -14.09 -6.00
CA ASN A 285 -19.26 -14.49 -5.93
C ASN A 285 -18.52 -13.57 -4.96
N VAL A 286 -17.88 -14.14 -3.95
CA VAL A 286 -17.12 -13.40 -2.96
C VAL A 286 -15.64 -13.70 -3.12
N GLN A 287 -14.83 -12.66 -3.25
CA GLN A 287 -13.38 -12.73 -3.28
C GLN A 287 -12.82 -12.12 -1.99
N ILE A 288 -11.78 -12.75 -1.45
CA ILE A 288 -11.04 -12.27 -0.28
C ILE A 288 -9.56 -12.18 -0.63
N ALA A 289 -8.89 -11.11 -0.17
CA ALA A 289 -7.50 -10.88 -0.52
C ALA A 289 -6.56 -11.92 0.10
N SER A 290 -6.69 -12.16 1.41
CA SER A 290 -5.93 -13.17 2.14
C SER A 290 -6.64 -13.54 3.44
N VAL A 291 -6.29 -14.71 3.97
CA VAL A 291 -6.78 -15.20 5.25
C VAL A 291 -5.62 -15.42 6.22
N ARG A 292 -5.91 -15.32 7.50
CA ARG A 292 -4.95 -15.64 8.54
C ARG A 292 -5.19 -17.08 9.06
N ALA A 293 -4.13 -17.83 9.28
CA ALA A 293 -4.23 -19.25 9.61
C ALA A 293 -5.06 -19.54 10.87
N ASP A 294 -4.82 -18.81 11.94
CA ASP A 294 -5.48 -18.99 13.23
C ASP A 294 -6.95 -18.53 13.27
N THR A 295 -7.45 -17.90 12.19
CA THR A 295 -8.86 -17.51 12.07
C THR A 295 -9.69 -18.49 11.23
N ILE A 296 -9.08 -19.46 10.58
CA ILE A 296 -9.78 -20.39 9.70
C ILE A 296 -10.52 -21.47 10.51
N THR A 297 -11.83 -21.36 10.51
CA THR A 297 -12.76 -22.39 10.98
C THR A 297 -13.31 -23.21 9.80
N LYS A 298 -13.89 -24.38 10.08
CA LYS A 298 -14.60 -25.17 9.06
C LYS A 298 -15.69 -24.34 8.39
N LYS A 299 -16.45 -23.57 9.18
CA LYS A 299 -17.52 -22.68 8.70
C LYS A 299 -16.99 -21.64 7.72
N ILE A 300 -15.87 -20.98 8.05
CA ILE A 300 -15.26 -19.97 7.19
C ILE A 300 -14.77 -20.60 5.88
N ALA A 301 -14.06 -21.73 5.95
CA ALA A 301 -13.54 -22.39 4.75
C ALA A 301 -14.68 -22.86 3.82
N GLU A 302 -15.67 -23.58 4.35
CA GLU A 302 -16.82 -24.05 3.57
C GLU A 302 -17.68 -22.90 3.02
N GLY A 303 -17.86 -21.83 3.83
CA GLY A 303 -18.61 -20.65 3.42
C GLY A 303 -17.95 -19.92 2.27
N LEU A 304 -16.63 -19.66 2.34
CA LEU A 304 -15.89 -19.02 1.26
C LEU A 304 -15.87 -19.88 -0.03
N TYR A 305 -15.78 -21.20 0.12
CA TYR A 305 -15.87 -22.11 -1.02
C TYR A 305 -17.25 -22.06 -1.71
N LYS A 306 -18.33 -22.11 -0.92
CA LYS A 306 -19.72 -21.96 -1.42
C LYS A 306 -19.96 -20.62 -2.11
N LEU A 307 -19.33 -19.56 -1.62
CA LEU A 307 -19.40 -18.21 -2.22
C LEU A 307 -18.48 -18.04 -3.44
N GLY A 308 -17.92 -19.13 -3.97
CA GLY A 308 -17.21 -19.14 -5.26
C GLY A 308 -15.72 -18.85 -5.18
N SER A 309 -15.11 -18.74 -4.00
CA SER A 309 -13.66 -18.64 -3.87
C SER A 309 -13.00 -19.95 -4.35
N LYS A 310 -12.05 -19.85 -5.29
CA LYS A 310 -11.40 -21.05 -5.88
C LYS A 310 -10.07 -21.39 -5.26
N SER A 311 -9.39 -20.44 -4.66
CA SER A 311 -8.13 -20.58 -3.95
C SER A 311 -8.05 -19.56 -2.82
N LEU A 312 -7.33 -19.87 -1.78
CA LEU A 312 -7.05 -18.95 -0.69
C LEU A 312 -5.56 -18.63 -0.63
N THR A 313 -5.25 -17.43 -0.16
CA THR A 313 -3.89 -17.00 0.11
C THR A 313 -3.71 -16.82 1.61
N MET A 314 -2.61 -17.36 2.15
CA MET A 314 -2.28 -17.29 3.57
C MET A 314 -0.83 -16.84 3.76
N ALA A 315 -0.61 -15.83 4.58
CA ALA A 315 0.73 -15.37 4.92
C ALA A 315 1.29 -16.18 6.11
N VAL A 316 2.33 -16.97 5.86
CA VAL A 316 3.03 -17.81 6.87
C VAL A 316 4.35 -17.17 7.28
N GLU A 317 5.01 -16.48 6.35
CA GLU A 317 6.30 -15.80 6.36
C GLU A 317 7.50 -16.77 6.41
N THR A 318 7.51 -17.73 7.32
CA THR A 318 8.57 -18.74 7.50
C THR A 318 8.00 -20.01 8.13
N GLY A 319 8.61 -21.14 7.88
CA GLY A 319 8.31 -22.42 8.58
C GLY A 319 8.92 -22.52 9.98
N SER A 320 9.81 -21.60 10.35
CA SER A 320 10.42 -21.58 11.68
C SER A 320 9.53 -20.84 12.70
N GLU A 321 9.05 -21.55 13.72
CA GLU A 321 8.29 -20.93 14.82
C GLU A 321 9.11 -19.91 15.60
N ARG A 322 10.42 -20.17 15.80
CA ARG A 322 11.35 -19.24 16.42
C ARG A 322 11.35 -17.90 15.66
N LEU A 323 11.52 -17.96 14.34
CA LEU A 323 11.59 -16.77 13.53
C LEU A 323 10.22 -16.06 13.43
N ARG A 324 9.10 -16.83 13.41
CA ARG A 324 7.75 -16.23 13.52
C ARG A 324 7.55 -15.46 14.83
N ASN A 325 8.07 -15.95 15.93
CA ASN A 325 8.02 -15.23 17.22
C ASN A 325 8.86 -13.96 17.18
N ILE A 326 10.04 -14.00 16.55
CA ILE A 326 10.89 -12.82 16.33
C ILE A 326 10.15 -11.75 15.53
N ILE A 327 9.45 -12.11 14.47
CA ILE A 327 8.68 -11.13 13.67
C ILE A 327 7.31 -10.78 14.28
N ASN A 328 7.01 -11.24 15.48
CA ASN A 328 5.72 -11.09 16.18
C ASN A 328 4.52 -11.71 15.45
N LYS A 329 4.73 -12.79 14.72
CA LYS A 329 3.66 -13.56 14.07
C LYS A 329 3.40 -14.86 14.83
N LYS A 330 2.65 -14.76 15.90
CA LYS A 330 2.44 -15.80 16.92
C LYS A 330 1.45 -16.88 16.44
N VAL A 331 1.84 -17.68 15.44
CA VAL A 331 1.05 -18.81 14.93
C VAL A 331 1.94 -20.05 14.85
N SER A 332 1.50 -21.18 15.40
CA SER A 332 2.26 -22.43 15.38
C SER A 332 2.17 -23.16 14.02
N ASN A 333 3.12 -24.04 13.73
CA ASN A 333 3.07 -24.92 12.56
C ASN A 333 1.83 -25.82 12.58
N GLU A 334 1.47 -26.35 13.74
CA GLU A 334 0.27 -27.15 13.92
C GLU A 334 -0.99 -26.40 13.50
N THR A 335 -1.16 -25.16 13.97
CA THR A 335 -2.29 -24.30 13.60
C THR A 335 -2.34 -24.05 12.09
N ILE A 336 -1.19 -23.76 11.47
CA ILE A 336 -1.12 -23.51 10.02
C ILE A 336 -1.49 -24.78 9.25
N ILE A 337 -0.92 -25.92 9.59
CA ILE A 337 -1.20 -27.20 8.93
C ILE A 337 -2.68 -27.58 9.06
N LYS A 338 -3.24 -27.48 10.27
CA LYS A 338 -4.67 -27.72 10.50
C LYS A 338 -5.57 -26.82 9.67
N SER A 339 -5.20 -25.54 9.55
CA SER A 339 -5.94 -24.59 8.71
C SER A 339 -5.88 -24.95 7.23
N ILE A 340 -4.71 -25.37 6.73
CA ILE A 340 -4.52 -25.84 5.35
C ILE A 340 -5.38 -27.09 5.08
N GLU A 341 -5.37 -28.05 6.01
CA GLU A 341 -6.21 -29.25 5.92
C GLU A 341 -7.70 -28.89 5.91
N THR A 342 -8.13 -27.96 6.76
CA THR A 342 -9.51 -27.46 6.80
C THR A 342 -9.93 -26.82 5.46
N ILE A 343 -9.05 -26.02 4.86
CA ILE A 343 -9.28 -25.41 3.55
C ILE A 343 -9.41 -26.48 2.46
N TYR A 344 -8.52 -27.46 2.42
CA TYR A 344 -8.60 -28.54 1.43
C TYR A 344 -9.83 -29.43 1.61
N ASN A 345 -10.22 -29.71 2.86
CA ASN A 345 -11.43 -30.48 3.18
C ASN A 345 -12.72 -29.74 2.79
N ALA A 346 -12.72 -28.41 2.78
CA ALA A 346 -13.81 -27.59 2.29
C ALA A 346 -14.00 -27.63 0.75
N GLY A 347 -13.06 -28.25 0.01
CA GLY A 347 -13.17 -28.44 -1.44
C GLY A 347 -12.16 -27.65 -2.27
N PHE A 348 -11.32 -26.82 -1.67
CA PHE A 348 -10.29 -26.08 -2.40
C PHE A 348 -9.25 -27.03 -3.02
N ASN A 349 -8.79 -26.69 -4.25
CA ASN A 349 -7.79 -27.48 -4.96
C ASN A 349 -6.39 -26.91 -4.86
N GLY A 350 -6.26 -25.67 -4.39
CA GLY A 350 -4.98 -25.00 -4.23
C GLY A 350 -4.97 -23.95 -3.13
N ILE A 351 -3.80 -23.80 -2.53
CA ILE A 351 -3.52 -22.72 -1.58
C ILE A 351 -2.20 -22.04 -1.97
N LYS A 352 -2.15 -20.73 -1.83
CA LYS A 352 -0.93 -19.94 -1.96
C LYS A 352 -0.48 -19.49 -0.59
N LEU A 353 0.73 -19.88 -0.21
CA LEU A 353 1.38 -19.41 1.00
C LEU A 353 2.36 -18.29 0.64
N TYR A 354 2.37 -17.22 1.43
CA TYR A 354 3.40 -16.20 1.36
C TYR A 354 4.46 -16.43 2.41
N GLY A 355 5.72 -16.29 1.98
CA GLY A 355 6.89 -16.35 2.82
C GLY A 355 7.89 -15.26 2.48
N MET A 356 8.89 -15.14 3.33
CA MET A 356 10.01 -14.21 3.17
C MET A 356 11.33 -14.90 3.48
N VAL A 357 12.41 -14.39 2.85
CA VAL A 357 13.80 -14.68 3.20
C VAL A 357 14.54 -13.40 3.56
N GLY A 358 15.62 -13.55 4.31
CA GLY A 358 16.44 -12.41 4.73
C GLY A 358 15.79 -11.59 5.86
N LEU A 359 14.89 -12.19 6.61
CA LEU A 359 14.35 -11.58 7.82
C LEU A 359 15.47 -11.33 8.85
N PRO A 360 15.40 -10.25 9.63
CA PRO A 360 16.33 -10.04 10.73
C PRO A 360 16.40 -11.27 11.64
N PHE A 361 17.62 -11.66 12.03
CA PHE A 361 17.92 -12.84 12.86
C PHE A 361 17.62 -14.22 12.22
N GLU A 362 17.34 -14.27 10.92
CA GLU A 362 17.15 -15.53 10.18
C GLU A 362 18.46 -16.32 10.10
N THR A 363 18.43 -17.58 10.51
CA THR A 363 19.56 -18.51 10.43
C THR A 363 19.36 -19.57 9.35
N GLN A 364 20.40 -20.35 9.04
CA GLN A 364 20.28 -21.48 8.12
C GLN A 364 19.30 -22.54 8.65
N ASP A 365 19.23 -22.72 9.97
CA ASP A 365 18.27 -23.66 10.60
C ASP A 365 16.81 -23.21 10.36
N ASP A 366 16.52 -21.93 10.39
CA ASP A 366 15.18 -21.41 10.09
C ASP A 366 14.77 -21.67 8.63
N LEU A 367 15.72 -21.56 7.71
CA LEU A 367 15.50 -21.88 6.30
C LEU A 367 15.23 -23.37 6.11
N ASN A 368 16.01 -24.26 6.76
CA ASN A 368 15.81 -25.69 6.75
C ASN A 368 14.43 -26.06 7.34
N LYS A 369 14.04 -25.46 8.46
CA LYS A 369 12.71 -25.64 9.04
C LYS A 369 11.58 -25.18 8.11
N THR A 370 11.82 -24.16 7.28
CA THR A 370 10.85 -23.74 6.28
C THR A 370 10.69 -24.78 5.18
N ILE A 371 11.79 -25.39 4.73
CA ILE A 371 11.76 -26.49 3.75
C ILE A 371 11.02 -27.69 4.33
N ASP A 372 11.34 -28.10 5.56
CA ASP A 372 10.72 -29.25 6.22
C ASP A 372 9.22 -29.04 6.47
N PHE A 373 8.83 -27.84 6.89
CA PHE A 373 7.43 -27.46 7.01
C PHE A 373 6.67 -27.60 5.68
N LEU A 374 7.22 -27.08 4.59
CA LEU A 374 6.58 -27.19 3.27
C LEU A 374 6.53 -28.62 2.75
N LYS A 375 7.53 -29.43 3.08
CA LYS A 375 7.58 -30.87 2.85
C LYS A 375 6.44 -31.60 3.57
N GLU A 376 6.27 -31.31 4.86
CA GLU A 376 5.18 -31.88 5.66
C GLU A 376 3.81 -31.53 5.09
N VAL A 377 3.57 -30.24 4.80
CA VAL A 377 2.31 -29.76 4.19
C VAL A 377 2.04 -30.49 2.87
N LYS A 378 3.05 -30.65 2.01
CA LYS A 378 2.90 -31.30 0.71
C LYS A 378 2.68 -32.81 0.84
N LEU A 379 3.36 -33.50 1.75
CA LEU A 379 3.19 -34.92 1.98
C LEU A 379 1.79 -35.27 2.50
N LYS A 380 1.23 -34.45 3.38
CA LYS A 380 -0.16 -34.61 3.86
C LYS A 380 -1.20 -34.33 2.76
N ASN A 381 -0.85 -33.56 1.74
CA ASN A 381 -1.78 -33.10 0.70
C ASN A 381 -1.21 -33.32 -0.72
N LYS A 382 -0.79 -34.54 -1.03
CA LYS A 382 -0.02 -34.90 -2.24
C LYS A 382 -0.65 -34.44 -3.55
N THR A 383 -1.98 -34.58 -3.68
CA THR A 383 -2.71 -34.25 -4.91
C THR A 383 -3.11 -32.77 -5.04
N LYS A 384 -2.95 -32.00 -3.97
CA LYS A 384 -3.35 -30.60 -3.93
C LYS A 384 -2.23 -29.68 -4.41
N LYS A 385 -2.62 -28.57 -5.02
CA LYS A 385 -1.69 -27.53 -5.47
C LYS A 385 -1.23 -26.70 -4.27
N LEU A 386 0.07 -26.62 -4.07
CA LEU A 386 0.72 -25.75 -3.09
C LEU A 386 1.66 -24.79 -3.81
N THR A 387 1.45 -23.50 -3.60
CA THR A 387 2.32 -22.45 -4.14
C THR A 387 2.98 -21.70 -2.99
N TRP A 388 4.31 -21.55 -3.02
CA TRP A 388 5.08 -20.70 -2.10
C TRP A 388 5.54 -19.44 -2.83
N GLY A 389 4.86 -18.31 -2.59
CA GLY A 389 5.32 -16.98 -3.01
C GLY A 389 6.32 -16.46 -1.99
N CYS A 390 7.53 -16.11 -2.41
CA CYS A 390 8.60 -15.73 -1.50
C CYS A 390 9.17 -14.36 -1.86
N SER A 391 9.02 -13.40 -0.97
CA SER A 391 9.66 -12.09 -1.06
C SER A 391 10.98 -12.05 -0.29
N VAL A 392 11.82 -11.11 -0.66
CA VAL A 392 12.98 -10.72 0.16
C VAL A 392 12.49 -9.68 1.17
N PHE A 393 12.95 -9.76 2.40
CA PHE A 393 12.65 -8.75 3.41
C PHE A 393 13.14 -7.37 2.94
N VAL A 394 12.21 -6.42 2.92
CA VAL A 394 12.48 -5.00 2.64
C VAL A 394 12.11 -4.19 3.88
N PRO A 395 13.06 -3.51 4.52
CA PRO A 395 12.78 -2.68 5.68
C PRO A 395 11.87 -1.51 5.30
N LYS A 396 10.87 -1.25 6.14
CA LYS A 396 9.91 -0.16 5.93
C LYS A 396 10.00 0.87 7.06
N ALA A 397 10.04 2.14 6.70
CA ALA A 397 9.95 3.24 7.65
C ALA A 397 8.68 3.11 8.52
N GLN A 398 8.71 3.64 9.73
CA GLN A 398 7.62 3.57 10.72
C GLN A 398 7.30 2.16 11.24
N THR A 399 8.15 1.14 10.97
CA THR A 399 7.99 -0.21 11.51
C THR A 399 9.16 -0.57 12.45
N PRO A 400 9.00 -1.51 13.39
CA PRO A 400 10.09 -1.96 14.26
C PRO A 400 11.33 -2.45 13.50
N PHE A 401 11.17 -2.97 12.28
CA PHE A 401 12.30 -3.44 11.47
C PHE A 401 12.92 -2.38 10.55
N GLN A 402 12.54 -1.13 10.68
CA GLN A 402 13.09 -0.01 9.91
C GLN A 402 14.62 0.17 10.05
N TRP A 403 15.21 -0.30 11.14
CA TRP A 403 16.65 -0.18 11.40
C TRP A 403 17.50 -1.27 10.74
N PHE A 404 16.89 -2.37 10.28
CA PHE A 404 17.61 -3.48 9.67
C PHE A 404 17.85 -3.24 8.17
N GLY A 405 18.89 -3.87 7.62
CA GLY A 405 19.18 -3.85 6.18
C GLY A 405 18.61 -5.06 5.46
N VAL A 406 18.68 -5.03 4.13
CA VAL A 406 18.42 -6.21 3.29
C VAL A 406 19.56 -7.22 3.46
N ASP A 407 19.23 -8.48 3.57
CA ASP A 407 20.21 -9.55 3.67
C ASP A 407 20.93 -9.78 2.33
N ALA A 408 22.25 -9.57 2.31
CA ALA A 408 23.07 -9.78 1.11
C ALA A 408 23.11 -11.24 0.65
N ASN A 409 22.82 -12.21 1.56
CA ASN A 409 22.79 -13.64 1.26
C ASN A 409 21.40 -14.13 0.79
N ALA A 410 20.41 -13.25 0.67
CA ALA A 410 19.07 -13.64 0.21
C ALA A 410 19.05 -14.34 -1.17
N PRO A 411 19.91 -14.01 -2.15
CA PRO A 411 19.98 -14.74 -3.41
C PRO A 411 20.30 -16.23 -3.25
N GLU A 412 21.24 -16.58 -2.36
CA GLU A 412 21.64 -17.97 -2.09
C GLU A 412 20.50 -18.73 -1.39
N LYS A 413 19.79 -18.07 -0.47
CA LYS A 413 18.61 -18.61 0.19
C LYS A 413 17.48 -18.89 -0.81
N LEU A 414 17.21 -17.96 -1.73
CA LEU A 414 16.22 -18.15 -2.79
C LEU A 414 16.59 -19.31 -3.74
N LYS A 415 17.87 -19.47 -4.09
CA LYS A 415 18.35 -20.59 -4.91
C LYS A 415 18.16 -21.92 -4.20
N LEU A 416 18.48 -21.99 -2.91
CA LEU A 416 18.28 -23.20 -2.10
C LEU A 416 16.79 -23.57 -2.06
N LEU A 417 15.90 -22.61 -1.73
CA LEU A 417 14.47 -22.84 -1.74
C LEU A 417 13.96 -23.30 -3.11
N ALA A 418 14.40 -22.68 -4.21
CA ALA A 418 14.01 -23.08 -5.55
C ALA A 418 14.34 -24.55 -5.84
N LYS A 419 15.56 -24.98 -5.47
CA LYS A 419 16.01 -26.37 -5.64
C LYS A 419 15.18 -27.34 -4.81
N GLU A 420 15.07 -27.10 -3.51
CA GLU A 420 14.42 -28.03 -2.57
C GLU A 420 12.90 -28.10 -2.80
N LEU A 421 12.23 -26.98 -3.08
CA LEU A 421 10.79 -26.93 -3.31
C LEU A 421 10.39 -27.58 -4.65
N HIS A 422 11.25 -27.47 -5.67
CA HIS A 422 11.04 -28.18 -6.93
C HIS A 422 11.02 -29.70 -6.74
N GLN A 423 11.93 -30.25 -5.91
CA GLN A 423 12.04 -31.69 -5.66
C GLN A 423 10.78 -32.26 -4.97
N ILE A 424 10.10 -31.45 -4.16
CA ILE A 424 8.89 -31.86 -3.45
C ILE A 424 7.57 -31.47 -4.14
N GLY A 425 7.65 -30.89 -5.35
CA GLY A 425 6.48 -30.51 -6.13
C GLY A 425 5.67 -29.33 -5.57
N VAL A 426 6.35 -28.37 -4.92
CA VAL A 426 5.80 -27.08 -4.50
C VAL A 426 6.12 -26.05 -5.57
N GLU A 427 5.11 -25.33 -6.06
CA GLU A 427 5.32 -24.24 -7.01
C GLU A 427 5.97 -23.06 -6.29
N PHE A 428 7.20 -22.72 -6.68
CA PHE A 428 7.97 -21.62 -6.08
C PHE A 428 7.89 -20.35 -6.95
N LYS A 429 7.51 -19.23 -6.33
CA LYS A 429 7.41 -17.92 -7.00
C LYS A 429 8.20 -16.87 -6.21
N PRO A 430 9.51 -16.74 -6.45
CA PRO A 430 10.33 -15.74 -5.79
C PRO A 430 10.13 -14.35 -6.41
N GLU A 431 10.27 -13.33 -5.57
CA GLU A 431 10.45 -11.95 -6.03
C GLU A 431 11.91 -11.65 -6.38
N SER A 432 12.12 -10.57 -7.11
CA SER A 432 13.46 -10.17 -7.54
C SER A 432 14.24 -9.51 -6.40
N TYR A 433 15.31 -10.15 -5.94
CA TYR A 433 16.23 -9.58 -4.95
C TYR A 433 16.73 -8.18 -5.33
N ARG A 434 17.11 -7.98 -6.59
CA ARG A 434 17.65 -6.69 -7.04
C ARG A 434 16.61 -5.56 -6.96
N TRP A 435 15.35 -5.84 -7.31
CA TRP A 435 14.28 -4.87 -7.14
C TRP A 435 13.94 -4.64 -5.66
N SER A 436 14.07 -5.65 -4.82
CA SER A 436 13.93 -5.48 -3.35
C SER A 436 15.01 -4.57 -2.77
N CYS A 437 16.26 -4.64 -3.28
CA CYS A 437 17.32 -3.69 -2.90
C CYS A 437 16.96 -2.24 -3.30
N ILE A 438 16.46 -2.03 -4.52
CA ILE A 438 16.02 -0.69 -4.96
C ILE A 438 14.85 -0.20 -4.11
N GLN A 439 13.91 -1.08 -3.79
CA GLN A 439 12.79 -0.73 -2.92
C GLN A 439 13.27 -0.36 -1.51
N ALA A 440 14.27 -1.04 -0.96
CA ALA A 440 14.88 -0.70 0.34
C ALA A 440 15.58 0.65 0.29
N LEU A 441 16.33 0.95 -0.78
CA LEU A 441 16.94 2.25 -1.01
C LEU A 441 15.89 3.37 -0.90
N ILE A 442 14.76 3.21 -1.57
CA ILE A 442 13.67 4.21 -1.56
C ILE A 442 12.98 4.26 -0.19
N SER A 443 12.64 3.10 0.39
CA SER A 443 11.91 3.02 1.66
C SER A 443 12.66 3.66 2.83
N ARG A 444 14.01 3.62 2.82
CA ARG A 444 14.88 4.12 3.90
C ARG A 444 15.68 5.35 3.53
N GLY A 445 15.61 5.77 2.26
CA GLY A 445 16.38 6.88 1.74
C GLY A 445 15.99 8.22 2.37
N ASP A 446 16.93 9.12 2.39
CA ASP A 446 16.69 10.54 2.65
C ASP A 446 16.50 11.31 1.34
N ARG A 447 16.43 12.62 1.42
CA ARG A 447 16.21 13.51 0.26
C ARG A 447 17.29 13.39 -0.80
N SER A 448 18.53 13.03 -0.42
CA SER A 448 19.64 12.93 -1.37
C SER A 448 19.42 11.86 -2.44
N ILE A 449 18.69 10.78 -2.13
CA ILE A 449 18.46 9.71 -3.11
C ILE A 449 17.59 10.13 -4.29
N ASN A 450 16.90 11.26 -4.21
CA ASN A 450 16.13 11.80 -5.33
C ASN A 450 16.99 11.91 -6.60
N LYS A 451 18.26 12.33 -6.46
CA LYS A 451 19.23 12.38 -7.57
C LYS A 451 19.41 11.02 -8.27
N ILE A 452 19.50 9.94 -7.47
CA ILE A 452 19.60 8.56 -8.00
C ILE A 452 18.33 8.18 -8.77
N LEU A 453 17.15 8.52 -8.21
CA LEU A 453 15.87 8.19 -8.82
C LEU A 453 15.69 8.89 -10.17
N GLU A 454 16.05 10.16 -10.27
CA GLU A 454 15.98 10.92 -11.51
C GLU A 454 16.97 10.42 -12.56
N LEU A 455 18.22 10.14 -12.18
CA LEU A 455 19.20 9.58 -13.10
C LEU A 455 18.74 8.20 -13.60
N ALA A 456 18.27 7.33 -12.70
CA ALA A 456 17.74 6.03 -13.08
C ALA A 456 16.55 6.15 -14.05
N TYR A 457 15.65 7.10 -13.81
CA TYR A 457 14.53 7.39 -14.70
C TYR A 457 15.01 7.85 -16.08
N ARG A 458 15.94 8.82 -16.16
CA ARG A 458 16.53 9.31 -17.42
C ARG A 458 17.24 8.22 -18.20
N TYR A 459 17.82 7.23 -17.52
CA TYR A 459 18.49 6.08 -18.15
C TYR A 459 17.53 4.93 -18.51
N GLY A 460 16.21 5.11 -18.41
CA GLY A 460 15.19 4.14 -18.80
C GLY A 460 14.72 3.22 -17.68
N ASN A 461 15.09 3.51 -16.44
CA ASN A 461 14.53 2.91 -15.21
C ASN A 461 14.57 1.36 -15.15
N THR A 462 15.65 0.78 -15.66
CA THR A 462 15.98 -0.64 -15.55
C THR A 462 16.90 -0.88 -14.35
N LEU A 463 17.12 -2.13 -13.97
CA LEU A 463 18.13 -2.47 -12.96
C LEU A 463 19.54 -1.96 -13.37
N GLY A 464 19.86 -2.01 -14.67
CA GLY A 464 21.10 -1.45 -15.20
C GLY A 464 21.17 0.07 -15.02
N SER A 465 20.05 0.76 -15.21
CA SER A 465 19.91 2.20 -15.02
C SER A 465 20.16 2.60 -13.56
N PHE A 466 19.60 1.85 -12.61
CA PHE A 466 19.85 2.07 -11.17
C PHE A 466 21.31 1.84 -10.81
N ASN A 467 21.92 0.73 -11.27
CA ASN A 467 23.33 0.46 -11.01
C ASN A 467 24.26 1.56 -11.57
N LYS A 468 23.90 2.14 -12.72
CA LYS A 468 24.62 3.27 -13.30
C LYS A 468 24.44 4.51 -12.45
N ALA A 469 23.21 4.87 -12.11
CA ALA A 469 22.88 6.05 -11.29
C ALA A 469 23.56 5.99 -9.90
N ILE A 470 23.51 4.84 -9.23
CA ILE A 470 24.17 4.62 -7.93
C ILE A 470 25.68 4.85 -8.05
N ARG A 471 26.34 4.31 -9.09
CA ARG A 471 27.78 4.50 -9.31
C ARG A 471 28.13 5.96 -9.57
N GLU A 472 27.32 6.68 -10.33
CA GLU A 472 27.55 8.10 -10.60
C GLU A 472 27.38 8.98 -9.36
N CYS A 473 26.58 8.55 -8.40
CA CYS A 473 26.34 9.28 -7.16
C CYS A 473 27.17 8.78 -5.96
N GLN A 474 28.02 7.76 -6.13
CA GLN A 474 28.68 7.06 -5.01
C GLN A 474 29.58 7.95 -4.13
N ASP A 475 30.13 9.02 -4.69
CA ASP A 475 30.99 9.96 -3.95
C ASP A 475 30.17 10.93 -3.06
N GLU A 476 28.87 11.07 -3.34
CA GLU A 476 27.96 11.96 -2.62
C GLU A 476 26.97 11.17 -1.73
N ILE A 477 26.57 9.97 -2.16
CA ILE A 477 25.49 9.19 -1.55
C ILE A 477 25.94 7.76 -1.27
N ASP A 478 26.05 7.39 0.02
CA ASP A 478 26.26 6.01 0.45
C ASP A 478 24.96 5.21 0.35
N SER A 479 24.67 4.65 -0.83
CA SER A 479 23.47 3.84 -1.07
C SER A 479 23.42 2.58 -0.20
N ASP A 480 24.57 1.99 0.14
CA ASP A 480 24.67 0.80 0.98
C ASP A 480 24.18 1.06 2.40
N LYS A 481 24.32 2.30 2.89
CA LYS A 481 23.75 2.75 4.15
C LYS A 481 22.24 2.50 4.22
N PHE A 482 21.53 2.75 3.13
CA PHE A 482 20.08 2.59 3.06
C PHE A 482 19.65 1.16 2.72
N ILE A 483 20.45 0.44 1.94
CA ILE A 483 20.09 -0.91 1.46
C ILE A 483 20.50 -1.97 2.49
N PHE A 484 21.78 -2.05 2.85
CA PHE A 484 22.36 -3.21 3.54
C PHE A 484 22.68 -2.98 5.00
N LYS A 485 23.02 -1.73 5.40
CA LYS A 485 23.48 -1.48 6.76
C LYS A 485 22.32 -1.59 7.76
N THR A 486 22.50 -2.47 8.73
CA THR A 486 21.71 -2.43 9.96
C THR A 486 22.18 -1.24 10.77
N TRP A 487 21.26 -0.44 11.19
CA TRP A 487 21.55 0.75 11.96
C TRP A 487 21.49 0.41 13.43
N ASP A 488 22.43 0.94 14.23
CA ASP A 488 22.46 0.70 15.67
C ASP A 488 21.18 1.22 16.33
N VAL A 489 20.44 0.31 16.96
CA VAL A 489 19.14 0.59 17.59
C VAL A 489 19.31 1.48 18.82
N GLU A 490 20.40 1.33 19.60
CA GLU A 490 20.60 2.10 20.84
C GLU A 490 21.08 3.52 20.58
N ALA A 491 22.01 3.71 19.64
CA ALA A 491 22.51 5.04 19.28
C ALA A 491 21.43 5.93 18.62
N ARG A 492 20.28 5.40 18.29
CA ARG A 492 19.26 6.05 17.42
C ARG A 492 18.02 6.56 18.10
N LEU A 493 17.90 6.41 19.39
CA LEU A 493 16.97 7.24 20.17
C LEU A 493 17.28 8.74 19.97
N THR A 494 18.56 9.06 19.73
CA THR A 494 19.06 10.43 19.62
C THR A 494 19.38 10.87 18.17
N ALA A 495 19.66 9.92 17.26
CA ALA A 495 19.95 10.25 15.87
C ALA A 495 18.67 10.41 15.05
N PRO A 496 18.54 11.48 14.24
CA PRO A 496 17.37 11.65 13.37
C PRO A 496 17.32 10.56 12.30
N LEU A 497 16.11 10.04 12.04
CA LEU A 497 15.83 9.21 10.89
C LEU A 497 15.38 10.09 9.72
N PRO A 498 15.60 9.67 8.46
CA PRO A 498 15.16 10.46 7.29
C PRO A 498 13.70 10.88 7.35
N TRP A 499 12.84 10.02 7.88
CA TRP A 499 11.38 10.22 7.96
C TRP A 499 10.87 10.83 9.27
N ASP A 500 11.73 11.36 10.14
CA ASP A 500 11.31 11.98 11.41
C ASP A 500 10.50 13.28 11.20
N ASN A 501 10.43 13.80 9.97
CA ASN A 501 9.55 14.91 9.60
C ASN A 501 8.06 14.53 9.55
N VAL A 502 7.75 13.24 9.55
CA VAL A 502 6.38 12.72 9.63
C VAL A 502 6.29 11.72 10.79
N GLN A 503 5.22 11.82 11.55
CA GLN A 503 4.98 10.94 12.68
C GLN A 503 3.80 10.01 12.40
N GLY A 504 4.01 8.69 12.51
CA GLY A 504 2.97 7.67 12.45
C GLY A 504 1.97 7.77 13.61
N TYR A 505 1.08 6.80 13.71
CA TYR A 505 0.13 6.72 14.83
C TYR A 505 0.84 6.48 16.17
N LEU A 506 1.85 5.61 16.17
CA LEU A 506 2.71 5.39 17.33
C LEU A 506 3.91 6.34 17.27
N ASN A 507 4.35 6.79 18.44
CA ASN A 507 5.59 7.55 18.52
C ASN A 507 6.82 6.65 18.32
N LYS A 508 7.96 7.27 18.06
CA LYS A 508 9.22 6.59 17.75
C LYS A 508 9.69 5.67 18.89
N GLU A 509 9.47 6.07 20.14
CA GLU A 509 9.85 5.31 21.33
C GLU A 509 9.10 3.98 21.40
N ILE A 510 7.78 3.96 21.16
CA ILE A 510 6.99 2.72 21.14
C ILE A 510 7.43 1.79 20.01
N VAL A 511 7.69 2.33 18.82
CA VAL A 511 8.19 1.53 17.69
C VAL A 511 9.55 0.92 18.01
N LEU A 512 10.41 1.68 18.71
CA LEU A 512 11.70 1.23 19.18
C LEU A 512 11.59 0.13 20.25
N ASP A 513 10.68 0.29 21.22
CA ASP A 513 10.46 -0.74 22.26
C ASP A 513 10.00 -2.07 21.65
N HIS A 514 9.17 -1.99 20.61
CA HIS A 514 8.80 -3.20 19.85
C HIS A 514 9.99 -3.82 19.10
N ALA A 515 11.02 -3.05 18.73
CA ALA A 515 12.26 -3.56 18.16
C ALA A 515 13.19 -4.14 19.23
N LYS A 516 13.36 -3.45 20.38
CA LYS A 516 14.22 -3.87 21.50
C LYS A 516 13.76 -5.15 22.19
N ALA A 517 12.47 -5.47 22.16
CA ALA A 517 11.95 -6.73 22.70
C ALA A 517 12.55 -8.01 22.04
N LEU A 518 13.56 -7.84 21.16
CA LEU A 518 14.28 -8.92 20.44
C LEU A 518 15.75 -9.05 20.86
N VAL A 519 16.30 -8.05 21.49
CA VAL A 519 17.68 -8.00 22.02
C VAL A 519 17.63 -8.25 23.52
#